data_f21eed2b45bf5874ccb25728d3d849cd
#
_entry.id   f21eed2b45bf5874ccb25728d3d849cd
#
_cell.length_a   1.000
_cell.length_b   1.000
_cell.length_c   1.000
_cell.angle_alpha   90.00
_cell.angle_beta   90.00
_cell.angle_gamma   90.00
#
_symmetry.space_group_name_H-M   'P 1'
#
loop_
_entity.id
_entity.type
_entity.pdbx_description
1 polymer ?
#
loop_
_entity_poly.entity_id
_entity_poly.type
_entity_poly.pdbx_seq_one_letter_code
_entity_poly.pdbx_strand_id
1 'polypeptide(L)'
;MIPESTLKIDDDINVLWVVHPAMIDDATQYAIDQFVMRGGHALIFVDPMAEILASQQEPGLAAAPSSTLDKLFKAWGVEFSTMDVVADNRYALGIRQGQKTVRHVGLLGLDMDAMSKDDVITSGLGTVNVGLAGYFKSAEGATSKLTPLLQSSTEAETLPVMRFQFLPDPGELLNGFKATGMQYTIAARLEGSLKSAFPDGPPKPPEGRDAPVDDKLKNEHKTSTDNASLVLVGDVDMLSDRLWAQVQNFLGQRMVNAFANNGDFVINAIDNLSGSADLIGLRSRATYSRPFTTVDKLRRDADAKFRETEQELQAQLSDTERKLGELQAGRNDKSSMLMNSAQQDEIQRFLGEQVKIRQQLRSVRHELDQDITNLGTWLKVINIIVMPIVLIGVLLLVAAARRRGKAAR
;
A
#
# COMPACT_ATOMS: atom_id res chain seq x y z
N MET A 1 5.70 27.63 4.38
CA MET A 1 4.69 27.16 3.40
C MET A 1 4.81 28.06 2.19
N ILE A 2 4.87 27.51 1.00
CA ILE A 2 4.98 28.29 -0.23
C ILE A 2 3.57 28.73 -0.63
N PRO A 3 3.36 30.04 -0.92
CA PRO A 3 2.06 30.54 -1.36
C PRO A 3 1.66 29.96 -2.72
N GLU A 4 0.36 29.86 -3.00
CA GLU A 4 -0.17 29.53 -4.32
C GLU A 4 0.27 30.58 -5.36
N SER A 5 0.44 30.14 -6.60
CA SER A 5 0.90 30.99 -7.72
C SER A 5 2.29 31.60 -7.53
N THR A 6 3.15 30.95 -6.76
CA THR A 6 4.55 31.33 -6.60
C THR A 6 5.34 30.98 -7.86
N LEU A 7 6.07 31.95 -8.43
CA LEU A 7 6.93 31.74 -9.61
C LEU A 7 8.37 31.39 -9.26
N LYS A 8 8.81 31.63 -8.02
CA LYS A 8 10.19 31.33 -7.59
C LYS A 8 10.18 30.85 -6.13
N ILE A 9 10.91 29.77 -5.87
CA ILE A 9 11.24 29.31 -4.53
C ILE A 9 12.55 29.99 -4.12
N ASP A 10 12.63 30.45 -2.88
CA ASP A 10 13.77 31.20 -2.36
C ASP A 10 15.07 30.38 -2.47
N ASP A 11 16.18 31.09 -2.70
CA ASP A 11 17.49 30.46 -2.97
C ASP A 11 18.16 29.89 -1.71
N ASP A 12 17.68 30.22 -0.51
CA ASP A 12 18.12 29.69 0.79
C ASP A 12 17.46 28.36 1.17
N ILE A 13 16.46 27.93 0.41
CA ILE A 13 15.81 26.61 0.59
C ILE A 13 16.66 25.54 -0.09
N ASN A 14 17.10 24.55 0.69
CA ASN A 14 17.89 23.43 0.19
C ASN A 14 17.03 22.20 -0.17
N VAL A 15 15.95 21.95 0.58
CA VAL A 15 15.05 20.82 0.38
C VAL A 15 13.62 21.31 0.31
N LEU A 16 12.94 20.95 -0.76
CA LEU A 16 11.52 21.23 -0.95
C LEU A 16 10.71 19.99 -0.61
N TRP A 17 9.71 20.15 0.26
CA TRP A 17 8.74 19.13 0.56
C TRP A 17 7.41 19.44 -0.11
N VAL A 18 7.01 18.58 -1.07
CA VAL A 18 5.73 18.70 -1.82
C VAL A 18 4.82 17.58 -1.38
N VAL A 19 3.67 17.91 -0.81
CA VAL A 19 2.70 16.92 -0.32
C VAL A 19 1.35 17.16 -0.98
N HIS A 20 0.83 16.15 -1.63
CA HIS A 20 -0.48 16.16 -2.25
C HIS A 20 -0.73 17.36 -3.18
N PRO A 21 0.09 17.54 -4.23
CA PRO A 21 -0.01 18.68 -5.15
C PRO A 21 -1.25 18.54 -6.06
N ALA A 22 -2.45 18.56 -5.45
CA ALA A 22 -3.69 18.53 -6.17
C ALA A 22 -3.99 19.91 -6.75
N MET A 23 -4.19 20.01 -8.06
CA MET A 23 -4.62 21.22 -8.80
C MET A 23 -3.71 22.46 -8.60
N ILE A 24 -2.39 22.27 -8.50
CA ILE A 24 -1.46 23.40 -8.51
C ILE A 24 -1.34 24.01 -9.90
N ASP A 25 -1.28 25.34 -9.95
CA ASP A 25 -1.18 26.09 -11.18
C ASP A 25 0.19 25.97 -11.87
N ASP A 26 0.27 26.41 -13.13
CA ASP A 26 1.50 26.39 -13.92
C ASP A 26 2.61 27.25 -13.31
N ALA A 27 2.28 28.32 -12.57
CA ALA A 27 3.25 29.18 -11.91
C ALA A 27 3.95 28.41 -10.78
N THR A 28 3.20 27.73 -9.94
CA THR A 28 3.74 26.90 -8.86
C THR A 28 4.49 25.68 -9.42
N GLN A 29 3.98 25.05 -10.48
CA GLN A 29 4.72 23.97 -11.15
C GLN A 29 6.05 24.46 -11.73
N TYR A 30 6.07 25.65 -12.33
CA TYR A 30 7.29 26.28 -12.81
C TYR A 30 8.29 26.56 -11.69
N ALA A 31 7.81 27.07 -10.54
CA ALA A 31 8.68 27.31 -9.40
C ALA A 31 9.34 26.02 -8.87
N ILE A 32 8.57 24.91 -8.81
CA ILE A 32 9.08 23.59 -8.41
C ILE A 32 10.10 23.09 -9.45
N ASP A 33 9.76 23.15 -10.74
CA ASP A 33 10.64 22.72 -11.82
C ASP A 33 11.96 23.48 -11.76
N GLN A 34 11.93 24.82 -11.71
CA GLN A 34 13.12 25.65 -11.70
C GLN A 34 13.93 25.52 -10.41
N PHE A 35 13.29 25.20 -9.29
CA PHE A 35 13.99 24.83 -8.05
C PHE A 35 14.85 23.58 -8.27
N VAL A 36 14.29 22.54 -8.89
CA VAL A 36 15.02 21.30 -9.23
C VAL A 36 16.10 21.59 -10.28
N MET A 37 15.78 22.37 -11.32
CA MET A 37 16.75 22.71 -12.38
C MET A 37 17.95 23.48 -11.85
N ARG A 38 17.83 24.25 -10.76
CA ARG A 38 18.92 24.93 -10.08
C ARG A 38 19.77 24.04 -9.17
N GLY A 39 19.40 22.75 -9.03
CA GLY A 39 20.07 21.79 -8.17
C GLY A 39 19.44 21.68 -6.77
N GLY A 40 18.25 22.20 -6.57
CA GLY A 40 17.47 21.99 -5.35
C GLY A 40 16.99 20.52 -5.25
N HIS A 41 16.92 20.01 -4.03
CA HIS A 41 16.46 18.66 -3.75
C HIS A 41 14.99 18.65 -3.34
N ALA A 42 14.23 17.64 -3.75
CA ALA A 42 12.81 17.59 -3.38
C ALA A 42 12.37 16.20 -2.90
N LEU A 43 11.49 16.19 -1.88
CA LEU A 43 10.73 15.05 -1.41
C LEU A 43 9.27 15.27 -1.82
N ILE A 44 8.78 14.44 -2.73
CA ILE A 44 7.48 14.63 -3.40
C ILE A 44 6.56 13.46 -3.10
N PHE A 45 5.41 13.75 -2.51
CA PHE A 45 4.34 12.81 -2.25
C PHE A 45 3.17 13.09 -3.20
N VAL A 46 2.83 12.11 -4.02
CA VAL A 46 1.66 12.08 -4.90
C VAL A 46 0.81 10.86 -4.58
N ASP A 47 -0.44 10.84 -5.00
CA ASP A 47 -1.37 9.80 -4.58
C ASP A 47 -2.46 9.56 -5.62
N PRO A 48 -2.76 8.32 -6.00
CA PRO A 48 -3.92 8.03 -6.83
C PRO A 48 -5.23 8.15 -6.05
N MET A 49 -5.20 7.92 -4.71
CA MET A 49 -6.38 7.99 -3.86
C MET A 49 -6.01 8.23 -2.39
N ALA A 50 -5.91 9.48 -1.98
CA ALA A 50 -5.67 9.89 -0.59
C ALA A 50 -6.93 9.69 0.27
N GLU A 51 -7.17 8.46 0.75
CA GLU A 51 -8.39 8.08 1.48
C GLU A 51 -8.51 8.80 2.82
N ILE A 52 -7.39 8.99 3.53
CA ILE A 52 -7.39 9.60 4.85
C ILE A 52 -7.71 11.09 4.75
N LEU A 53 -7.15 11.79 3.76
CA LEU A 53 -7.48 13.18 3.52
C LEU A 53 -8.96 13.34 3.12
N ALA A 54 -9.46 12.46 2.27
CA ALA A 54 -10.89 12.45 1.89
C ALA A 54 -11.80 12.21 3.11
N SER A 55 -11.38 11.37 4.05
CA SER A 55 -12.17 11.07 5.27
C SER A 55 -12.20 12.19 6.30
N GLN A 56 -11.30 13.16 6.22
CA GLN A 56 -11.20 14.31 7.15
C GLN A 56 -12.01 15.53 6.69
N GLN A 57 -12.57 15.48 5.49
CA GLN A 57 -13.31 16.61 4.93
C GLN A 57 -14.77 16.62 5.33
N GLU A 58 -15.32 17.85 5.45
CA GLU A 58 -16.75 18.04 5.68
C GLU A 58 -17.56 17.50 4.49
N PRO A 59 -18.72 16.84 4.75
CA PRO A 59 -19.59 16.35 3.70
C PRO A 59 -20.02 17.51 2.78
N GLY A 60 -19.63 17.45 1.51
CA GLY A 60 -20.00 18.47 0.50
C GLY A 60 -18.84 19.28 -0.07
N LEU A 61 -17.64 19.21 0.50
CA LEU A 61 -16.41 19.71 -0.13
C LEU A 61 -15.71 18.52 -0.84
N ALA A 62 -15.79 18.49 -2.15
CA ALA A 62 -15.08 17.50 -2.93
C ALA A 62 -13.58 17.87 -2.96
N ALA A 63 -12.79 17.24 -2.07
CA ALA A 63 -11.35 17.23 -2.30
C ALA A 63 -11.03 16.44 -3.55
N ALA A 64 -9.98 16.82 -4.23
CA ALA A 64 -9.37 15.96 -5.22
C ALA A 64 -8.79 14.74 -4.46
N PRO A 65 -9.32 13.52 -4.62
CA PRO A 65 -8.81 12.35 -3.93
C PRO A 65 -7.44 11.94 -4.46
N SER A 66 -7.01 12.50 -5.59
CA SER A 66 -5.75 12.18 -6.25
C SER A 66 -4.89 13.42 -6.47
N SER A 67 -3.59 13.21 -6.53
CA SER A 67 -2.60 14.23 -6.86
C SER A 67 -1.49 13.68 -7.73
N THR A 68 -0.98 14.54 -8.63
CA THR A 68 0.13 14.22 -9.51
C THR A 68 0.83 15.50 -9.96
N LEU A 69 2.01 15.33 -10.54
CA LEU A 69 2.79 16.38 -11.22
C LEU A 69 3.07 15.96 -12.67
N ASP A 70 2.05 15.53 -13.40
CA ASP A 70 2.18 14.89 -14.72
C ASP A 70 3.07 15.67 -15.68
N LYS A 71 2.94 17.01 -15.74
CA LYS A 71 3.74 17.87 -16.60
C LYS A 71 5.23 17.79 -16.24
N LEU A 72 5.54 17.82 -14.94
CA LEU A 72 6.91 17.72 -14.44
C LEU A 72 7.45 16.31 -14.62
N PHE A 73 6.70 15.30 -14.18
CA PHE A 73 7.09 13.90 -14.26
C PHE A 73 7.41 13.48 -15.70
N LYS A 74 6.56 13.87 -16.65
CA LYS A 74 6.80 13.60 -18.07
C LYS A 74 8.11 14.19 -18.56
N ALA A 75 8.42 15.43 -18.18
CA ALA A 75 9.68 16.09 -18.56
C ALA A 75 10.90 15.48 -17.86
N TRP A 76 10.72 15.01 -16.63
CA TRP A 76 11.76 14.36 -15.81
C TRP A 76 11.95 12.87 -16.14
N GLY A 77 11.17 12.32 -17.07
CA GLY A 77 11.29 10.93 -17.51
C GLY A 77 10.66 9.93 -16.56
N VAL A 78 9.58 10.31 -15.87
CA VAL A 78 8.85 9.47 -14.92
C VAL A 78 7.39 9.37 -15.33
N GLU A 79 6.81 8.17 -15.18
CA GLU A 79 5.38 7.92 -15.32
C GLU A 79 4.77 7.60 -13.95
N PHE A 80 3.60 8.19 -13.67
CA PHE A 80 2.77 7.92 -12.50
C PHE A 80 1.29 7.90 -12.92
N SER A 81 0.54 6.88 -12.51
CA SER A 81 -0.90 6.77 -12.82
C SER A 81 -1.74 7.10 -11.59
N THR A 82 -2.72 8.00 -11.76
CA THR A 82 -3.75 8.28 -10.76
C THR A 82 -4.98 7.39 -10.90
N MET A 83 -4.97 6.47 -11.88
CA MET A 83 -6.11 5.60 -12.16
C MET A 83 -6.01 4.24 -11.48
N ASP A 84 -4.80 3.86 -11.05
CA ASP A 84 -4.50 2.52 -10.55
C ASP A 84 -3.78 2.58 -9.19
N VAL A 85 -4.13 1.63 -8.35
CA VAL A 85 -3.54 1.38 -7.02
C VAL A 85 -2.79 0.06 -7.04
N VAL A 86 -1.66 -0.01 -6.38
CA VAL A 86 -0.92 -1.26 -6.15
C VAL A 86 -1.66 -2.11 -5.13
N ALA A 87 -2.08 -3.28 -5.55
CA ALA A 87 -2.65 -4.31 -4.69
C ALA A 87 -1.63 -5.45 -4.53
N ASP A 88 -1.34 -5.85 -3.30
CA ASP A 88 -0.34 -6.87 -2.99
C ASP A 88 -0.87 -7.88 -1.98
N ASN A 89 -0.87 -9.14 -2.37
CA ASN A 89 -1.36 -10.21 -1.51
C ASN A 89 -0.34 -10.58 -0.41
N ARG A 90 0.96 -10.46 -0.65
CA ARG A 90 1.99 -10.75 0.35
C ARG A 90 1.99 -9.72 1.48
N TYR A 91 1.94 -8.45 1.14
CA TYR A 91 2.06 -7.33 2.08
C TYR A 91 0.72 -6.82 2.62
N ALA A 92 -0.41 -7.40 2.21
CA ALA A 92 -1.75 -7.00 2.64
C ALA A 92 -1.90 -7.00 4.16
N LEU A 93 -2.28 -5.85 4.73
CA LEU A 93 -2.57 -5.70 6.15
C LEU A 93 -3.94 -6.27 6.50
N GLY A 94 -4.05 -6.83 7.71
CA GLY A 94 -5.33 -7.26 8.28
C GLY A 94 -6.07 -6.10 8.91
N ILE A 95 -7.25 -5.80 8.42
CA ILE A 95 -8.15 -4.81 9.03
C ILE A 95 -9.29 -5.50 9.77
N ARG A 96 -9.71 -4.90 10.88
CA ARG A 96 -10.79 -5.44 11.70
C ARG A 96 -12.14 -5.00 11.17
N GLN A 97 -12.94 -5.98 10.71
CA GLN A 97 -14.31 -5.77 10.26
C GLN A 97 -15.27 -6.51 11.23
N GLY A 98 -15.80 -5.80 12.20
CA GLY A 98 -16.57 -6.39 13.30
C GLY A 98 -15.73 -7.36 14.14
N GLN A 99 -16.10 -8.65 14.18
CA GLN A 99 -15.35 -9.69 14.90
C GLN A 99 -14.30 -10.42 14.05
N LYS A 100 -14.24 -10.15 12.74
CA LYS A 100 -13.32 -10.79 11.80
C LYS A 100 -12.16 -9.86 11.44
N THR A 101 -11.02 -10.45 11.14
CA THR A 101 -9.90 -9.76 10.50
C THR A 101 -9.88 -10.13 9.03
N VAL A 102 -10.07 -9.14 8.17
CA VAL A 102 -10.06 -9.31 6.71
C VAL A 102 -8.77 -8.68 6.16
N ARG A 103 -8.15 -9.32 5.18
CA ARG A 103 -6.95 -8.78 4.52
C ARG A 103 -7.36 -7.74 3.49
N HIS A 104 -6.69 -6.60 3.52
CA HIS A 104 -6.93 -5.50 2.59
C HIS A 104 -5.72 -5.34 1.66
N VAL A 105 -5.85 -5.80 0.42
CA VAL A 105 -4.74 -5.84 -0.55
C VAL A 105 -4.21 -4.47 -0.99
N GLY A 106 -4.93 -3.39 -0.73
CA GLY A 106 -4.47 -2.02 -0.98
C GLY A 106 -3.85 -1.34 0.24
N LEU A 107 -3.94 -1.93 1.45
CA LEU A 107 -3.23 -1.47 2.65
C LEU A 107 -2.05 -2.39 2.89
N LEU A 108 -0.84 -1.90 2.72
CA LEU A 108 0.36 -2.73 2.66
C LEU A 108 1.30 -2.44 3.82
N GLY A 109 1.77 -3.49 4.47
CA GLY A 109 2.86 -3.43 5.45
C GLY A 109 4.15 -3.95 4.82
N LEU A 110 4.92 -3.03 4.23
CA LEU A 110 6.16 -3.33 3.52
C LEU A 110 7.26 -3.65 4.52
N ASP A 111 7.79 -4.85 4.46
CA ASP A 111 8.92 -5.30 5.29
C ASP A 111 10.28 -4.99 4.64
N MET A 112 11.36 -5.43 5.27
CA MET A 112 12.73 -5.23 4.78
C MET A 112 12.99 -5.82 3.38
N ASP A 113 12.19 -6.81 2.93
CA ASP A 113 12.35 -7.39 1.59
C ASP A 113 11.73 -6.50 0.50
N ALA A 114 10.80 -5.62 0.88
CA ALA A 114 10.20 -4.62 0.02
C ALA A 114 11.06 -3.35 -0.12
N MET A 115 12.14 -3.24 0.66
CA MET A 115 12.95 -2.03 0.78
C MET A 115 14.31 -2.20 0.14
N SER A 116 14.85 -1.12 -0.44
CA SER A 116 16.24 -1.09 -0.89
C SER A 116 17.19 -1.28 0.31
N LYS A 117 18.09 -2.25 0.22
CA LYS A 117 19.10 -2.53 1.26
C LYS A 117 20.33 -1.65 1.11
N ASP A 118 20.51 -1.07 -0.07
CA ASP A 118 21.69 -0.28 -0.43
C ASP A 118 21.48 1.22 -0.28
N ASP A 119 20.23 1.68 -0.12
CA ASP A 119 19.91 3.09 0.07
C ASP A 119 19.79 3.43 1.55
N VAL A 120 20.48 4.50 1.96
CA VAL A 120 20.54 4.95 3.36
C VAL A 120 19.17 5.35 3.93
N ILE A 121 18.22 5.73 3.08
CA ILE A 121 16.86 6.08 3.51
C ILE A 121 16.13 4.86 4.09
N THR A 122 16.34 3.69 3.50
CA THR A 122 15.55 2.48 3.77
C THR A 122 16.31 1.36 4.47
N SER A 123 17.64 1.31 4.33
CA SER A 123 18.48 0.17 4.76
C SER A 123 18.39 -0.21 6.25
N GLY A 124 17.93 0.70 7.09
CA GLY A 124 17.77 0.47 8.54
C GLY A 124 16.33 0.34 9.02
N LEU A 125 15.35 0.38 8.12
CA LEU A 125 13.94 0.34 8.48
C LEU A 125 13.43 -1.09 8.60
N GLY A 126 12.48 -1.32 9.51
CA GLY A 126 11.83 -2.62 9.70
C GLY A 126 10.56 -2.78 8.89
N THR A 127 9.65 -1.84 9.02
CA THR A 127 8.35 -1.87 8.34
C THR A 127 7.92 -0.46 7.96
N VAL A 128 7.41 -0.28 6.74
CA VAL A 128 6.75 0.95 6.28
C VAL A 128 5.36 0.58 5.79
N ASN A 129 4.35 1.26 6.31
CA ASN A 129 2.96 1.03 5.91
C ASN A 129 2.53 2.06 4.88
N VAL A 130 1.82 1.61 3.84
CA VAL A 130 1.25 2.45 2.78
C VAL A 130 -0.22 2.12 2.56
N GLY A 131 -0.99 3.10 2.10
CA GLY A 131 -2.43 2.98 1.88
C GLY A 131 -2.84 3.40 0.49
N LEU A 132 -3.40 2.48 -0.32
CA LEU A 132 -3.87 2.73 -1.68
C LEU A 132 -2.82 3.39 -2.59
N ALA A 133 -1.57 2.98 -2.41
CA ALA A 133 -0.42 3.57 -3.07
C ALA A 133 -0.42 3.40 -4.58
N GLY A 134 0.01 4.43 -5.30
CA GLY A 134 0.38 4.37 -6.71
C GLY A 134 1.81 3.87 -6.91
N TYR A 135 2.25 3.88 -8.15
CA TYR A 135 3.59 3.42 -8.52
C TYR A 135 4.20 4.25 -9.62
N PHE A 136 5.53 4.27 -9.61
CA PHE A 136 6.34 4.96 -10.60
C PHE A 136 6.98 3.98 -11.58
N LYS A 137 7.11 4.45 -12.83
CA LYS A 137 7.90 3.78 -13.87
C LYS A 137 8.84 4.79 -14.51
N SER A 138 9.98 4.33 -15.01
CA SER A 138 10.81 5.11 -15.89
C SER A 138 10.12 5.24 -17.25
N ALA A 139 10.00 6.46 -17.76
CA ALA A 139 9.47 6.69 -19.10
C ALA A 139 10.44 6.16 -20.16
N GLU A 140 9.91 5.81 -21.33
CA GLU A 140 10.73 5.35 -22.44
C GLU A 140 11.68 6.47 -22.92
N GLY A 141 12.97 6.17 -23.01
CA GLY A 141 13.99 7.13 -23.40
C GLY A 141 14.38 8.14 -22.31
N ALA A 142 14.00 7.90 -21.05
CA ALA A 142 14.42 8.75 -19.93
C ALA A 142 15.94 8.80 -19.78
N THR A 143 16.47 10.00 -19.51
CA THR A 143 17.89 10.23 -19.20
C THR A 143 18.16 10.17 -17.70
N SER A 144 17.12 10.27 -16.90
CA SER A 144 17.16 10.13 -15.44
C SER A 144 17.20 8.67 -15.03
N LYS A 145 17.75 8.42 -13.83
CA LYS A 145 17.77 7.09 -13.20
C LYS A 145 16.72 7.05 -12.09
N LEU A 146 15.75 6.17 -12.24
CA LEU A 146 14.75 5.86 -11.22
C LEU A 146 15.20 4.63 -10.42
N THR A 147 15.60 4.82 -9.16
CA THR A 147 16.05 3.73 -8.28
C THR A 147 14.98 3.43 -7.24
N PRO A 148 14.44 2.21 -7.18
CA PRO A 148 13.41 1.86 -6.22
C PRO A 148 13.91 1.96 -4.77
N LEU A 149 13.07 2.56 -3.90
CA LEU A 149 13.24 2.60 -2.44
C LEU A 149 12.28 1.64 -1.74
N LEU A 150 11.01 1.69 -2.14
CA LEU A 150 9.93 0.80 -1.67
C LEU A 150 9.28 0.15 -2.88
N GLN A 151 9.11 -1.17 -2.83
CA GLN A 151 8.48 -1.95 -3.91
C GLN A 151 7.45 -2.93 -3.37
N SER A 152 6.47 -3.26 -4.19
CA SER A 152 5.59 -4.39 -3.94
C SER A 152 6.35 -5.72 -4.03
N SER A 153 5.69 -6.79 -3.64
CA SER A 153 6.14 -8.15 -3.93
C SER A 153 5.80 -8.55 -5.38
N THR A 154 6.22 -9.75 -5.78
CA THR A 154 5.78 -10.37 -7.03
C THR A 154 4.36 -10.94 -6.96
N GLU A 155 3.75 -11.01 -5.76
CA GLU A 155 2.35 -11.36 -5.55
C GLU A 155 1.44 -10.13 -5.66
N ALA A 156 1.74 -9.21 -6.56
CA ALA A 156 1.05 -7.94 -6.74
C ALA A 156 0.42 -7.80 -8.14
N GLU A 157 -0.61 -6.97 -8.20
CA GLU A 157 -1.20 -6.44 -9.43
C GLU A 157 -1.60 -4.98 -9.23
N THR A 158 -2.02 -4.32 -10.30
CA THR A 158 -2.66 -3.00 -10.20
C THR A 158 -4.17 -3.15 -10.33
N LEU A 159 -4.91 -2.47 -9.45
CA LEU A 159 -6.36 -2.43 -9.47
C LEU A 159 -6.84 -1.00 -9.71
N PRO A 160 -7.89 -0.82 -10.53
CA PRO A 160 -8.49 0.50 -10.73
C PRO A 160 -8.93 1.13 -9.40
N VAL A 161 -8.65 2.43 -9.21
CA VAL A 161 -9.06 3.23 -8.04
C VAL A 161 -10.56 3.06 -7.73
N MET A 162 -11.40 2.97 -8.78
CA MET A 162 -12.84 2.79 -8.61
C MET A 162 -13.23 1.53 -7.82
N ARG A 163 -12.42 0.47 -7.85
CA ARG A 163 -12.69 -0.74 -7.04
C ARG A 163 -12.61 -0.47 -5.54
N PHE A 164 -11.77 0.45 -5.12
CA PHE A 164 -11.62 0.82 -3.71
C PHE A 164 -12.70 1.80 -3.26
N GLN A 165 -13.19 2.67 -4.15
CA GLN A 165 -14.25 3.64 -3.85
C GLN A 165 -15.63 3.00 -3.65
N PHE A 166 -15.95 1.94 -4.39
CA PHE A 166 -17.30 1.38 -4.45
C PHE A 166 -17.44 0.00 -3.82
N LEU A 167 -16.35 -0.63 -3.36
CA LEU A 167 -16.39 -1.94 -2.72
C LEU A 167 -16.18 -1.79 -1.20
N PRO A 168 -17.27 -1.87 -0.41
CA PRO A 168 -17.17 -1.71 1.04
C PRO A 168 -16.56 -2.92 1.74
N ASP A 169 -16.47 -4.09 1.07
CA ASP A 169 -15.86 -5.31 1.62
C ASP A 169 -14.45 -5.51 1.04
N PRO A 170 -13.39 -5.31 1.83
CA PRO A 170 -12.02 -5.55 1.40
C PRO A 170 -11.76 -6.98 0.92
N GLY A 171 -12.55 -7.94 1.40
CA GLY A 171 -12.49 -9.33 0.95
C GLY A 171 -12.85 -9.51 -0.53
N GLU A 172 -13.72 -8.65 -1.06
CA GLU A 172 -14.12 -8.70 -2.47
C GLU A 172 -13.01 -8.19 -3.42
N LEU A 173 -12.07 -7.38 -2.92
CA LEU A 173 -10.91 -6.94 -3.72
C LEU A 173 -10.03 -8.11 -4.17
N LEU A 174 -10.04 -9.22 -3.42
CA LEU A 174 -9.32 -10.44 -3.78
C LEU A 174 -10.07 -11.30 -4.83
N ASN A 175 -11.34 -10.98 -5.13
CA ASN A 175 -12.08 -11.70 -6.17
C ASN A 175 -11.51 -11.34 -7.55
N GLY A 176 -10.99 -12.34 -8.24
CA GLY A 176 -10.31 -12.16 -9.53
C GLY A 176 -8.90 -11.59 -9.44
N PHE A 177 -8.33 -11.46 -8.24
CA PHE A 177 -6.94 -11.05 -8.05
C PHE A 177 -5.98 -12.03 -8.74
N LYS A 178 -5.07 -11.48 -9.58
CA LYS A 178 -4.09 -12.26 -10.33
C LYS A 178 -2.73 -11.56 -10.24
N ALA A 179 -1.85 -12.13 -9.43
CA ALA A 179 -0.47 -11.65 -9.35
C ALA A 179 0.19 -11.62 -10.74
N THR A 180 0.78 -10.47 -11.07
CA THR A 180 1.45 -10.27 -12.37
C THR A 180 2.87 -10.86 -12.41
N GLY A 181 3.44 -11.22 -11.28
CA GLY A 181 4.84 -11.62 -11.15
C GLY A 181 5.82 -10.44 -11.19
N MET A 182 5.34 -9.21 -11.34
CA MET A 182 6.14 -7.98 -11.38
C MET A 182 6.12 -7.27 -10.03
N GLN A 183 7.19 -6.52 -9.73
CA GLN A 183 7.25 -5.61 -8.61
C GLN A 183 6.92 -4.19 -9.08
N TYR A 184 6.13 -3.48 -8.29
CA TYR A 184 5.72 -2.09 -8.55
C TYR A 184 6.47 -1.16 -7.61
N THR A 185 7.08 -0.12 -8.15
CA THR A 185 7.88 0.84 -7.38
C THR A 185 6.99 1.90 -6.75
N ILE A 186 6.76 1.81 -5.45
CA ILE A 186 5.87 2.70 -4.67
C ILE A 186 6.63 3.98 -4.27
N ALA A 187 7.89 3.87 -3.90
CA ALA A 187 8.76 5.02 -3.68
C ALA A 187 10.08 4.83 -4.40
N ALA A 188 10.63 5.91 -4.93
CA ALA A 188 11.86 5.88 -5.72
C ALA A 188 12.72 7.11 -5.48
N ARG A 189 14.03 6.94 -5.68
CA ARG A 189 14.98 8.02 -5.88
C ARG A 189 15.10 8.31 -7.37
N LEU A 190 14.99 9.57 -7.75
CA LEU A 190 15.19 10.03 -9.12
C LEU A 190 16.46 10.89 -9.17
N GLU A 191 17.44 10.47 -9.96
CA GLU A 191 18.75 11.09 -10.05
C GLU A 191 19.21 11.27 -11.49
N GLY A 192 20.16 12.20 -11.70
CA GLY A 192 20.84 12.40 -12.98
C GLY A 192 20.27 13.55 -13.78
N SER A 193 20.31 13.41 -15.12
CA SER A 193 19.95 14.51 -16.03
C SER A 193 18.43 14.62 -16.20
N LEU A 194 17.89 15.79 -15.89
CA LEU A 194 16.50 16.15 -16.10
C LEU A 194 16.36 17.32 -17.08
N LYS A 195 15.26 17.34 -17.81
CA LYS A 195 14.83 18.47 -18.65
C LYS A 195 13.71 19.23 -17.96
N SER A 196 13.72 20.56 -18.12
CA SER A 196 12.62 21.39 -17.64
C SER A 196 11.30 21.08 -18.35
N ALA A 197 10.22 21.09 -17.61
CA ALA A 197 8.86 21.01 -18.13
C ALA A 197 8.41 22.32 -18.83
N PHE A 198 9.23 23.36 -18.73
CA PHE A 198 8.97 24.69 -19.29
C PHE A 198 10.13 25.14 -20.19
N PRO A 199 10.33 24.52 -21.37
CA PRO A 199 11.47 24.81 -22.24
C PRO A 199 11.47 26.26 -22.76
N ASP A 200 10.28 26.88 -22.86
CA ASP A 200 10.10 28.23 -23.40
C ASP A 200 10.17 29.33 -22.33
N GLY A 201 10.45 28.96 -21.06
CA GLY A 201 10.56 29.90 -19.95
C GLY A 201 9.33 29.98 -19.03
N PRO A 202 9.21 31.01 -18.22
CA PRO A 202 8.13 31.16 -17.26
C PRO A 202 6.76 31.17 -17.92
N PRO A 203 5.73 30.54 -17.31
CA PRO A 203 4.38 30.57 -17.84
C PRO A 203 3.81 31.99 -17.84
N LYS A 204 2.90 32.26 -18.77
CA LYS A 204 2.17 33.54 -18.79
C LYS A 204 1.34 33.66 -17.51
N PRO A 205 1.24 34.87 -16.92
CA PRO A 205 0.34 35.09 -15.80
C PRO A 205 -1.09 34.69 -16.18
N PRO A 206 -1.91 34.22 -15.21
CA PRO A 206 -3.32 33.98 -15.44
C PRO A 206 -4.03 35.24 -15.96
N GLU A 207 -5.03 35.07 -16.83
CA GLU A 207 -5.80 36.16 -17.39
C GLU A 207 -6.37 37.04 -16.26
N GLY A 208 -6.12 38.35 -16.36
CA GLY A 208 -6.56 39.33 -15.33
C GLY A 208 -5.47 39.77 -14.34
N ARG A 209 -4.28 39.22 -14.38
CA ARG A 209 -3.10 39.72 -13.67
C ARG A 209 -2.06 40.26 -14.68
N ASP A 210 -2.13 41.55 -14.96
CA ASP A 210 -1.18 42.25 -15.83
C ASP A 210 0.20 42.47 -15.17
N ALA A 211 0.67 41.54 -14.34
CA ALA A 211 2.02 41.64 -13.81
C ALA A 211 3.00 41.13 -14.88
N PRO A 212 3.90 42.02 -15.42
CA PRO A 212 4.94 41.56 -16.33
C PRO A 212 5.79 40.50 -15.63
N VAL A 213 6.05 39.38 -16.32
CA VAL A 213 7.01 38.40 -15.86
C VAL A 213 8.35 39.09 -15.64
N ASP A 214 8.85 39.03 -14.41
CA ASP A 214 10.13 39.67 -14.05
C ASP A 214 11.25 39.21 -14.99
N ASP A 215 11.96 40.15 -15.63
CA ASP A 215 13.05 39.81 -16.52
C ASP A 215 14.18 39.05 -15.82
N LYS A 216 14.29 39.17 -14.48
CA LYS A 216 15.14 38.31 -13.67
C LYS A 216 14.79 36.82 -13.81
N LEU A 217 13.51 36.46 -13.76
CA LEU A 217 13.06 35.07 -13.90
C LEU A 217 13.41 34.48 -15.26
N LYS A 218 13.33 35.29 -16.32
CA LYS A 218 13.74 34.87 -17.66
C LYS A 218 15.24 34.63 -17.78
N ASN A 219 16.05 35.48 -17.12
CA ASN A 219 17.52 35.39 -17.15
C ASN A 219 18.06 34.25 -16.28
N GLU A 220 17.35 33.87 -15.21
CA GLU A 220 17.70 32.77 -14.30
C GLU A 220 17.15 31.43 -14.75
N HIS A 221 16.28 31.38 -15.79
CA HIS A 221 15.64 30.18 -16.28
C HIS A 221 16.64 29.15 -16.79
N LYS A 222 16.45 27.89 -16.35
CA LYS A 222 17.24 26.73 -16.77
C LYS A 222 16.39 25.71 -17.48
N THR A 223 16.91 25.16 -18.58
CA THR A 223 16.21 24.15 -19.40
C THR A 223 16.57 22.72 -19.03
N SER A 224 17.62 22.50 -18.24
CA SER A 224 18.06 21.18 -17.80
C SER A 224 18.97 21.26 -16.58
N THR A 225 19.14 20.13 -15.90
CA THR A 225 20.15 19.90 -14.86
C THR A 225 20.73 18.50 -15.03
N ASP A 226 22.01 18.31 -14.64
CA ASP A 226 22.66 16.98 -14.66
C ASP A 226 22.76 16.35 -13.26
N ASN A 227 22.44 17.11 -12.22
CA ASN A 227 22.62 16.73 -10.82
C ASN A 227 21.31 16.76 -10.04
N ALA A 228 20.21 16.25 -10.63
CA ALA A 228 18.97 16.12 -9.90
C ALA A 228 19.08 15.04 -8.82
N SER A 229 18.49 15.30 -7.66
CA SER A 229 18.32 14.30 -6.59
C SER A 229 16.97 14.52 -5.90
N LEU A 230 16.02 13.66 -6.22
CA LEU A 230 14.66 13.73 -5.73
C LEU A 230 14.26 12.40 -5.09
N VAL A 231 13.34 12.44 -4.13
CA VAL A 231 12.65 11.28 -3.61
C VAL A 231 11.18 11.42 -3.94
N LEU A 232 10.64 10.43 -4.67
CA LEU A 232 9.24 10.36 -5.09
C LEU A 232 8.53 9.28 -4.30
N VAL A 233 7.33 9.57 -3.80
CA VAL A 233 6.51 8.64 -3.03
C VAL A 233 5.09 8.66 -3.58
N GLY A 234 4.55 7.49 -3.91
CA GLY A 234 3.23 7.31 -4.53
C GLY A 234 2.10 7.11 -3.52
N ASP A 235 2.25 7.62 -2.29
CA ASP A 235 1.26 7.51 -1.22
C ASP A 235 1.41 8.69 -0.25
N VAL A 236 0.36 9.49 -0.12
CA VAL A 236 0.29 10.59 0.85
C VAL A 236 -0.21 10.09 2.21
N ASP A 237 -1.08 9.08 2.20
CA ASP A 237 -1.70 8.53 3.39
C ASP A 237 -0.67 7.91 4.36
N MET A 238 0.51 7.50 3.86
CA MET A 238 1.61 7.02 4.71
C MET A 238 2.11 8.04 5.74
N LEU A 239 1.81 9.33 5.54
CA LEU A 239 2.14 10.40 6.49
C LEU A 239 1.17 10.44 7.68
N SER A 240 0.02 9.81 7.57
CA SER A 240 -0.99 9.80 8.64
C SER A 240 -0.60 8.89 9.79
N ASP A 241 -0.76 9.38 11.02
CA ASP A 241 -0.55 8.61 12.25
C ASP A 241 -1.29 7.24 12.22
N ARG A 242 -2.44 7.16 11.54
CA ARG A 242 -3.24 5.91 11.45
C ARG A 242 -2.47 4.72 10.89
N LEU A 243 -1.50 4.95 10.01
CA LEU A 243 -0.74 3.89 9.37
C LEU A 243 0.53 3.50 10.12
N TRP A 244 1.02 4.31 11.07
CA TRP A 244 2.32 4.02 11.68
C TRP A 244 2.44 4.32 13.17
N ALA A 245 1.49 5.05 13.79
CA ALA A 245 1.60 5.46 15.19
C ALA A 245 0.26 5.42 15.94
N GLN A 246 0.32 5.05 17.21
CA GLN A 246 -0.78 5.22 18.13
C GLN A 246 -0.53 6.45 18.97
N VAL A 247 -1.40 7.44 18.83
CA VAL A 247 -1.35 8.69 19.61
C VAL A 247 -2.32 8.59 20.78
N GLN A 248 -1.81 8.66 21.99
CA GLN A 248 -2.58 8.60 23.22
C GLN A 248 -2.31 9.86 24.05
N ASN A 249 -3.36 10.43 24.64
CA ASN A 249 -3.21 11.51 25.61
C ASN A 249 -3.23 10.90 27.01
N PHE A 250 -2.09 10.92 27.68
CA PHE A 250 -1.94 10.44 29.05
C PHE A 250 -1.55 11.59 29.97
N LEU A 251 -2.38 11.89 30.95
CA LEU A 251 -2.19 13.00 31.91
C LEU A 251 -1.86 14.35 31.24
N GLY A 252 -2.50 14.67 30.13
CA GLY A 252 -2.27 15.92 29.38
C GLY A 252 -1.01 15.93 28.51
N GLN A 253 -0.24 14.82 28.47
CA GLN A 253 0.89 14.65 27.57
C GLN A 253 0.50 13.78 26.39
N ARG A 254 0.86 14.22 25.17
CA ARG A 254 0.70 13.44 23.96
C ARG A 254 1.81 12.39 23.87
N MET A 255 1.45 11.12 24.04
CA MET A 255 2.35 10.00 23.84
C MET A 255 2.14 9.40 22.46
N VAL A 256 3.23 9.28 21.69
CA VAL A 256 3.22 8.65 20.38
C VAL A 256 3.97 7.33 20.48
N ASN A 257 3.30 6.23 20.17
CA ASN A 257 3.88 4.90 20.10
C ASN A 257 3.88 4.43 18.66
N ALA A 258 5.03 4.49 17.99
CA ALA A 258 5.19 4.06 16.60
C ALA A 258 5.21 2.52 16.54
N PHE A 259 4.44 1.96 15.60
CA PHE A 259 4.43 0.53 15.26
C PHE A 259 4.98 0.24 13.86
N ALA A 260 5.27 1.29 13.07
CA ALA A 260 5.96 1.22 11.79
C ALA A 260 6.92 2.40 11.64
N ASN A 261 7.83 2.34 10.67
CA ASN A 261 8.93 3.29 10.48
C ASN A 261 8.62 4.37 9.43
N ASN A 262 7.37 4.73 9.21
CA ASN A 262 7.00 5.77 8.23
C ASN A 262 7.64 7.12 8.57
N GLY A 263 7.61 7.52 9.84
CA GLY A 263 8.26 8.75 10.30
C GLY A 263 9.78 8.71 10.09
N ASP A 264 10.42 7.56 10.37
CA ASP A 264 11.86 7.40 10.14
C ASP A 264 12.20 7.47 8.65
N PHE A 265 11.37 6.90 7.76
CA PHE A 265 11.54 7.01 6.31
C PHE A 265 11.56 8.47 5.85
N VAL A 266 10.57 9.27 6.29
CA VAL A 266 10.47 10.69 5.93
C VAL A 266 11.66 11.48 6.45
N ILE A 267 12.04 11.28 7.71
CA ILE A 267 13.18 11.98 8.33
C ILE A 267 14.48 11.60 7.61
N ASN A 268 14.70 10.30 7.35
CA ASN A 268 15.88 9.84 6.63
C ASN A 268 15.95 10.45 5.21
N ALA A 269 14.80 10.55 4.51
CA ALA A 269 14.73 11.15 3.20
C ALA A 269 15.13 12.64 3.24
N ILE A 270 14.59 13.40 4.19
CA ILE A 270 14.92 14.83 4.37
C ILE A 270 16.39 15.01 4.75
N ASP A 271 16.89 14.25 5.72
CA ASP A 271 18.29 14.32 6.17
C ASP A 271 19.24 13.97 5.02
N ASN A 272 18.93 12.95 4.22
CA ASN A 272 19.74 12.58 3.06
C ASN A 272 19.73 13.67 1.97
N LEU A 273 18.56 14.21 1.63
CA LEU A 273 18.42 15.29 0.65
C LEU A 273 19.07 16.59 1.12
N SER A 274 19.17 16.83 2.43
CA SER A 274 19.88 17.98 3.01
C SER A 274 21.40 17.81 3.08
N GLY A 275 21.94 16.65 2.67
CA GLY A 275 23.38 16.36 2.70
C GLY A 275 23.89 15.78 4.03
N SER A 276 23.02 15.41 4.97
CA SER A 276 23.38 14.89 6.31
C SER A 276 23.37 13.35 6.40
N ALA A 277 23.87 12.66 5.39
CA ALA A 277 23.84 11.19 5.33
C ALA A 277 24.48 10.47 6.54
N ASP A 278 25.48 11.11 7.19
CA ASP A 278 26.21 10.51 8.33
C ASP A 278 25.37 10.34 9.60
N LEU A 279 24.28 11.10 9.76
CA LEU A 279 23.41 11.03 10.93
C LEU A 279 22.37 9.90 10.85
N ILE A 280 22.09 9.39 9.66
CA ILE A 280 21.05 8.36 9.42
C ILE A 280 21.44 7.03 10.08
N GLY A 281 22.71 6.64 9.97
CA GLY A 281 23.22 5.40 10.56
C GLY A 281 23.15 5.32 12.10
N LEU A 282 23.02 6.47 12.77
CA LEU A 282 22.89 6.52 14.24
C LEU A 282 21.45 6.38 14.73
N ARG A 283 20.46 6.74 13.91
CA ARG A 283 19.02 6.72 14.26
C ARG A 283 18.35 5.37 13.96
N SER A 284 18.80 4.66 12.93
CA SER A 284 18.15 3.43 12.44
C SER A 284 18.44 2.19 13.30
N ARG A 285 18.30 2.29 14.62
CA ARG A 285 18.09 1.09 15.46
C ARG A 285 16.62 0.70 15.35
N ALA A 286 16.32 0.00 14.27
CA ALA A 286 14.99 -0.53 13.98
C ALA A 286 14.41 -1.23 15.24
N THR A 287 13.17 -0.89 15.54
CA THR A 287 12.31 -1.73 16.38
C THR A 287 12.14 -3.03 15.61
N TYR A 288 12.85 -4.07 16.03
CA TYR A 288 12.95 -5.35 15.33
C TYR A 288 11.60 -6.08 15.45
N SER A 289 10.69 -5.82 14.51
CA SER A 289 9.56 -6.70 14.26
C SER A 289 10.03 -7.78 13.28
N ARG A 290 10.10 -9.03 13.72
CA ARG A 290 10.31 -10.18 12.82
C ARG A 290 8.93 -10.73 12.46
N PRO A 291 8.37 -10.42 11.28
CA PRO A 291 7.13 -11.04 10.82
C PRO A 291 7.34 -12.55 10.70
N PHE A 292 6.33 -13.33 11.06
CA PHE A 292 6.35 -14.80 10.89
C PHE A 292 6.07 -15.16 9.43
N THR A 293 6.98 -14.79 8.52
CA THR A 293 6.82 -14.92 7.06
C THR A 293 6.37 -16.30 6.60
N THR A 294 6.82 -17.37 7.27
CA THR A 294 6.41 -18.76 6.97
C THR A 294 4.95 -18.99 7.35
N VAL A 295 4.52 -18.49 8.50
CA VAL A 295 3.12 -18.62 8.96
C VAL A 295 2.19 -17.79 8.09
N ASP A 296 2.61 -16.59 7.73
CA ASP A 296 1.86 -15.72 6.83
C ASP A 296 1.75 -16.31 5.43
N LYS A 297 2.81 -16.98 4.93
CA LYS A 297 2.73 -17.72 3.67
C LYS A 297 1.74 -18.89 3.74
N LEU A 298 1.82 -19.73 4.77
CA LEU A 298 0.88 -20.84 4.96
C LEU A 298 -0.56 -20.36 5.05
N ARG A 299 -0.77 -19.23 5.73
CA ARG A 299 -2.09 -18.60 5.82
C ARG A 299 -2.58 -18.11 4.46
N ARG A 300 -1.73 -17.46 3.67
CA ARG A 300 -2.07 -17.02 2.31
C ARG A 300 -2.42 -18.19 1.39
N ASP A 301 -1.62 -19.25 1.43
CA ASP A 301 -1.82 -20.43 0.60
C ASP A 301 -3.14 -21.15 0.98
N ALA A 302 -3.47 -21.21 2.27
CA ALA A 302 -4.75 -21.71 2.77
C ALA A 302 -5.91 -20.81 2.30
N ASP A 303 -5.83 -19.49 2.51
CA ASP A 303 -6.83 -18.51 2.09
C ASP A 303 -7.09 -18.59 0.57
N ALA A 304 -6.04 -18.73 -0.26
CA ALA A 304 -6.17 -18.84 -1.70
C ALA A 304 -6.93 -20.11 -2.12
N LYS A 305 -6.57 -21.26 -1.54
CA LYS A 305 -7.22 -22.54 -1.82
C LYS A 305 -8.69 -22.53 -1.42
N PHE A 306 -9.02 -21.98 -0.25
CA PHE A 306 -10.40 -21.88 0.21
C PHE A 306 -11.24 -20.93 -0.65
N ARG A 307 -10.65 -19.81 -1.13
CA ARG A 307 -11.35 -18.89 -2.03
C ARG A 307 -11.67 -19.53 -3.38
N GLU A 308 -10.73 -20.28 -3.95
CA GLU A 308 -10.97 -21.01 -5.18
C GLU A 308 -12.18 -21.96 -5.04
N THR A 309 -12.20 -22.73 -3.94
CA THR A 309 -13.33 -23.63 -3.64
C THR A 309 -14.64 -22.86 -3.37
N GLU A 310 -14.57 -21.72 -2.67
CA GLU A 310 -15.74 -20.86 -2.41
C GLU A 310 -16.30 -20.29 -3.72
N GLN A 311 -15.45 -19.80 -4.61
CA GLN A 311 -15.86 -19.27 -5.92
C GLN A 311 -16.51 -20.34 -6.79
N GLU A 312 -15.93 -21.54 -6.82
CA GLU A 312 -16.51 -22.67 -7.56
C GLU A 312 -17.91 -23.05 -7.04
N LEU A 313 -18.06 -23.17 -5.72
CA LEU A 313 -19.35 -23.46 -5.08
C LEU A 313 -20.36 -22.33 -5.29
N GLN A 314 -19.91 -21.08 -5.31
CA GLN A 314 -20.78 -19.93 -5.55
C GLN A 314 -21.26 -19.86 -7.00
N ALA A 315 -20.40 -20.22 -7.96
CA ALA A 315 -20.77 -20.36 -9.36
C ALA A 315 -21.78 -21.51 -9.56
N GLN A 316 -21.58 -22.66 -8.90
CA GLN A 316 -22.51 -23.77 -8.93
C GLN A 316 -23.87 -23.39 -8.32
N LEU A 317 -23.88 -22.63 -7.21
CA LEU A 317 -25.09 -22.12 -6.60
C LEU A 317 -25.88 -21.23 -7.54
N SER A 318 -25.19 -20.24 -8.17
CA SER A 318 -25.79 -19.31 -9.13
C SER A 318 -26.39 -20.05 -10.34
N ASP A 319 -25.68 -21.05 -10.89
CA ASP A 319 -26.19 -21.87 -12.01
C ASP A 319 -27.42 -22.68 -11.60
N THR A 320 -27.41 -23.26 -10.40
CA THR A 320 -28.55 -24.03 -9.85
C THR A 320 -29.75 -23.11 -9.61
N GLU A 321 -29.54 -21.90 -9.07
CA GLU A 321 -30.60 -20.90 -8.87
C GLU A 321 -31.17 -20.39 -10.20
N ARG A 322 -30.36 -20.20 -11.21
CA ARG A 322 -30.79 -19.82 -12.56
C ARG A 322 -31.65 -20.92 -13.19
N LYS A 323 -31.21 -22.19 -13.14
CA LYS A 323 -31.97 -23.33 -13.67
C LYS A 323 -33.30 -23.50 -12.94
N LEU A 324 -33.33 -23.32 -11.62
CA LEU A 324 -34.54 -23.34 -10.85
C LEU A 324 -35.49 -22.21 -11.24
N GLY A 325 -34.99 -21.01 -11.47
CA GLY A 325 -35.74 -19.85 -11.94
C GLY A 325 -36.33 -20.07 -13.34
N GLU A 326 -35.57 -20.66 -14.27
CA GLU A 326 -36.03 -21.01 -15.62
C GLU A 326 -37.17 -22.05 -15.59
N LEU A 327 -37.05 -23.06 -14.76
CA LEU A 327 -38.11 -24.06 -14.55
C LEU A 327 -39.38 -23.45 -13.92
N GLN A 328 -39.22 -22.47 -13.03
CA GLN A 328 -40.34 -21.76 -12.42
C GLN A 328 -40.94 -20.70 -13.38
N ALA A 329 -40.18 -20.04 -14.19
CA ALA A 329 -40.65 -19.04 -15.19
C ALA A 329 -41.42 -19.72 -16.35
N GLY A 330 -40.95 -20.87 -16.81
CA GLY A 330 -41.68 -21.66 -17.82
C GLY A 330 -43.09 -22.11 -17.38
N ARG A 331 -43.42 -21.90 -16.12
CA ARG A 331 -44.71 -22.16 -15.48
C ARG A 331 -45.78 -21.09 -15.77
N ASN A 332 -45.36 -19.86 -16.06
CA ASN A 332 -46.28 -18.71 -16.26
C ASN A 332 -46.85 -18.64 -17.68
N ASP A 333 -46.25 -19.34 -18.66
CA ASP A 333 -46.59 -19.20 -20.07
C ASP A 333 -47.50 -20.30 -20.64
N LYS A 334 -47.79 -21.36 -19.89
CA LYS A 334 -48.67 -22.45 -20.36
C LYS A 334 -49.71 -22.77 -19.31
N SER A 335 -50.95 -22.47 -19.62
CA SER A 335 -52.16 -22.85 -18.92
C SER A 335 -52.34 -24.39 -18.84
N SER A 336 -51.59 -25.07 -18.00
CA SER A 336 -51.89 -26.43 -17.63
C SER A 336 -51.70 -26.63 -16.13
N MET A 337 -52.80 -26.87 -15.46
CA MET A 337 -52.97 -26.97 -14.02
C MET A 337 -52.40 -28.27 -13.39
N LEU A 338 -51.59 -29.03 -14.13
CA LEU A 338 -51.01 -30.30 -13.66
C LEU A 338 -49.51 -30.30 -13.99
N MET A 339 -48.69 -30.13 -12.95
CA MET A 339 -47.26 -30.42 -13.03
C MET A 339 -47.06 -31.91 -13.37
N ASN A 340 -46.27 -32.19 -14.42
CA ASN A 340 -45.77 -33.52 -14.69
C ASN A 340 -44.87 -33.96 -13.51
N SER A 341 -45.06 -35.20 -13.00
CA SER A 341 -44.26 -35.76 -11.90
C SER A 341 -42.76 -35.60 -12.11
N ALA A 342 -42.28 -35.68 -13.37
CA ALA A 342 -40.87 -35.49 -13.75
C ALA A 342 -40.39 -34.07 -13.47
N GLN A 343 -41.22 -33.05 -13.65
CA GLN A 343 -40.84 -31.65 -13.34
C GLN A 343 -40.80 -31.39 -11.82
N GLN A 344 -41.69 -32.03 -11.08
CA GLN A 344 -41.67 -31.97 -9.61
C GLN A 344 -40.41 -32.62 -9.05
N ASP A 345 -40.01 -33.76 -9.58
CA ASP A 345 -38.80 -34.48 -9.16
C ASP A 345 -37.54 -33.65 -9.49
N GLU A 346 -37.52 -32.94 -10.63
CA GLU A 346 -36.42 -32.11 -11.03
C GLU A 346 -36.26 -30.84 -10.14
N ILE A 347 -37.38 -30.20 -9.79
CA ILE A 347 -37.39 -29.09 -8.82
C ILE A 347 -36.90 -29.55 -7.45
N GLN A 348 -37.37 -30.70 -6.97
CA GLN A 348 -36.95 -31.30 -5.69
C GLN A 348 -35.43 -31.57 -5.70
N ARG A 349 -34.94 -32.10 -6.81
CA ARG A 349 -33.51 -32.36 -7.00
C ARG A 349 -32.69 -31.08 -6.92
N PHE A 350 -33.04 -29.98 -7.64
CA PHE A 350 -32.32 -28.70 -7.60
C PHE A 350 -32.43 -28.03 -6.23
N LEU A 351 -33.56 -28.12 -5.53
CA LEU A 351 -33.68 -27.64 -4.15
C LEU A 351 -32.74 -28.40 -3.20
N GLY A 352 -32.64 -29.72 -3.36
CA GLY A 352 -31.70 -30.55 -2.59
C GLY A 352 -30.24 -30.19 -2.88
N GLU A 353 -29.92 -29.94 -4.15
CA GLU A 353 -28.58 -29.52 -4.57
C GLU A 353 -28.21 -28.12 -4.03
N GLN A 354 -29.12 -27.17 -4.07
CA GLN A 354 -28.98 -25.85 -3.48
C GLN A 354 -28.67 -25.90 -1.97
N VAL A 355 -29.42 -26.73 -1.22
CA VAL A 355 -29.17 -26.91 0.22
C VAL A 355 -27.81 -27.52 0.47
N LYS A 356 -27.39 -28.50 -0.34
CA LYS A 356 -26.07 -29.14 -0.24
C LYS A 356 -24.94 -28.18 -0.51
N ILE A 357 -25.02 -27.36 -1.58
CA ILE A 357 -24.02 -26.37 -1.92
C ILE A 357 -23.91 -25.29 -0.80
N ARG A 358 -25.05 -24.83 -0.27
CA ARG A 358 -25.06 -23.90 0.87
C ARG A 358 -24.48 -24.49 2.16
N GLN A 359 -24.61 -25.79 2.37
CA GLN A 359 -23.93 -26.48 3.48
C GLN A 359 -22.42 -26.57 3.26
N GLN A 360 -21.99 -26.91 2.04
CA GLN A 360 -20.58 -26.96 1.67
C GLN A 360 -19.92 -25.59 1.80
N LEU A 361 -20.57 -24.51 1.34
CA LEU A 361 -20.08 -23.14 1.54
C LEU A 361 -19.90 -22.79 3.02
N ARG A 362 -20.81 -23.24 3.89
CA ARG A 362 -20.68 -23.02 5.34
C ARG A 362 -19.56 -23.85 5.95
N SER A 363 -19.34 -25.10 5.51
CA SER A 363 -18.26 -25.93 6.04
C SER A 363 -16.89 -25.39 5.61
N VAL A 364 -16.74 -24.97 4.35
CA VAL A 364 -15.50 -24.39 3.84
C VAL A 364 -15.11 -23.13 4.63
N ARG A 365 -16.07 -22.22 4.88
CA ARG A 365 -15.83 -21.03 5.73
C ARG A 365 -15.46 -21.39 7.17
N HIS A 366 -16.11 -22.40 7.72
CA HIS A 366 -15.86 -22.84 9.10
C HIS A 366 -14.48 -23.50 9.24
N GLU A 367 -14.08 -24.32 8.29
CA GLU A 367 -12.78 -24.98 8.25
C GLU A 367 -11.64 -23.94 8.16
N LEU A 368 -11.80 -22.91 7.31
CA LEU A 368 -10.83 -21.82 7.23
C LEU A 368 -10.65 -21.10 8.58
N ASP A 369 -11.76 -20.72 9.22
CA ASP A 369 -11.73 -20.03 10.52
C ASP A 369 -11.11 -20.92 11.62
N GLN A 370 -11.34 -22.23 11.58
CA GLN A 370 -10.75 -23.20 12.54
C GLN A 370 -9.24 -23.40 12.30
N ASP A 371 -8.81 -23.58 11.07
CA ASP A 371 -7.39 -23.83 10.76
C ASP A 371 -6.52 -22.63 11.14
N ILE A 372 -6.98 -21.41 10.85
CA ILE A 372 -6.30 -20.18 11.27
C ILE A 372 -6.22 -20.07 12.80
N THR A 373 -7.29 -20.38 13.50
CA THR A 373 -7.34 -20.32 14.96
C THR A 373 -6.48 -21.40 15.61
N ASN A 374 -6.47 -22.60 15.06
CA ASN A 374 -5.69 -23.74 15.51
C ASN A 374 -4.18 -23.49 15.36
N LEU A 375 -3.75 -22.94 14.21
CA LEU A 375 -2.34 -22.54 13.96
C LEU A 375 -1.87 -21.52 15.00
N GLY A 376 -2.66 -20.49 15.27
CA GLY A 376 -2.35 -19.49 16.30
C GLY A 376 -2.27 -20.08 17.71
N THR A 377 -3.15 -21.02 18.03
CA THR A 377 -3.19 -21.70 19.33
C THR A 377 -2.00 -22.65 19.50
N TRP A 378 -1.64 -23.42 18.46
CA TRP A 378 -0.48 -24.31 18.47
C TRP A 378 0.83 -23.55 18.69
N LEU A 379 1.02 -22.42 18.00
CA LEU A 379 2.19 -21.57 18.18
C LEU A 379 2.28 -20.98 19.60
N LYS A 380 1.15 -20.58 20.18
CA LYS A 380 1.09 -20.11 21.57
C LYS A 380 1.46 -21.24 22.54
N VAL A 381 0.94 -22.44 22.36
CA VAL A 381 1.26 -23.61 23.20
C VAL A 381 2.74 -23.97 23.10
N ILE A 382 3.32 -24.01 21.92
CA ILE A 382 4.75 -24.30 21.74
C ILE A 382 5.61 -23.24 22.46
N ASN A 383 5.34 -21.96 22.26
CA ASN A 383 6.17 -20.91 22.84
C ASN A 383 5.97 -20.74 24.36
N ILE A 384 4.74 -20.87 24.86
CA ILE A 384 4.40 -20.60 26.26
C ILE A 384 4.63 -21.83 27.14
N ILE A 385 4.43 -23.04 26.61
CA ILE A 385 4.49 -24.29 27.42
C ILE A 385 5.71 -25.12 27.06
N VAL A 386 5.89 -25.47 25.75
CA VAL A 386 6.93 -26.43 25.37
C VAL A 386 8.33 -25.85 25.52
N MET A 387 8.55 -24.60 25.08
CA MET A 387 9.88 -23.97 25.18
C MET A 387 10.39 -23.81 26.64
N PRO A 388 9.59 -23.31 27.59
CA PRO A 388 10.03 -23.27 29.00
C PRO A 388 10.32 -24.65 29.60
N ILE A 389 9.51 -25.67 29.27
CA ILE A 389 9.74 -27.05 29.74
C ILE A 389 11.06 -27.59 29.19
N VAL A 390 11.33 -27.40 27.88
CA VAL A 390 12.60 -27.82 27.28
C VAL A 390 13.79 -27.11 27.95
N LEU A 391 13.69 -25.80 28.18
CA LEU A 391 14.71 -25.01 28.85
C LEU A 391 14.99 -25.52 30.28
N ILE A 392 13.93 -25.79 31.04
CA ILE A 392 14.06 -26.36 32.41
C ILE A 392 14.71 -27.73 32.32
N GLY A 393 14.31 -28.59 31.39
CA GLY A 393 14.91 -29.92 31.19
C GLY A 393 16.41 -29.84 30.89
N VAL A 394 16.82 -28.95 29.98
CA VAL A 394 18.23 -28.71 29.64
C VAL A 394 19.01 -28.21 30.86
N LEU A 395 18.45 -27.26 31.60
CA LEU A 395 19.10 -26.74 32.81
C LEU A 395 19.27 -27.82 33.86
N LEU A 396 18.30 -28.70 34.06
CA LEU A 396 18.39 -29.83 35.00
C LEU A 396 19.45 -30.84 34.55
N LEU A 397 19.53 -31.16 33.26
CA LEU A 397 20.56 -32.04 32.73
C LEU A 397 21.97 -31.47 32.88
N VAL A 398 22.16 -30.18 32.61
CA VAL A 398 23.43 -29.48 32.83
C VAL A 398 23.81 -29.47 34.33
N ALA A 399 22.82 -29.20 35.19
CA ALA A 399 23.06 -29.22 36.64
C ALA A 399 23.43 -30.62 37.15
N ALA A 400 22.78 -31.68 36.67
CA ALA A 400 23.10 -33.07 37.00
C ALA A 400 24.50 -33.47 36.52
N ALA A 401 24.85 -33.09 35.28
CA ALA A 401 26.17 -33.34 34.70
C ALA A 401 27.29 -32.64 35.51
N ARG A 402 27.05 -31.37 35.91
CA ARG A 402 28.02 -30.64 36.80
C ARG A 402 28.16 -31.23 38.19
N ARG A 403 27.08 -31.79 38.78
CA ARG A 403 27.14 -32.48 40.07
C ARG A 403 27.93 -33.79 39.98
N ARG A 404 27.76 -34.59 38.89
CA ARG A 404 28.53 -35.80 38.66
C ARG A 404 30.02 -35.53 38.44
N GLY A 405 30.38 -34.46 37.75
CA GLY A 405 31.78 -34.07 37.54
C GLY A 405 32.48 -33.53 38.80
N LYS A 406 31.71 -33.05 39.81
CA LYS A 406 32.26 -32.67 41.13
C LYS A 406 32.42 -33.85 42.13
N ALA A 407 31.67 -34.93 41.93
CA ALA A 407 31.76 -36.15 42.77
C ALA A 407 32.86 -37.09 42.29
N ALA A 408 33.45 -36.87 41.10
CA ALA A 408 34.54 -37.64 40.51
C ALA A 408 35.93 -36.98 40.66
N ARG A 409 35.99 -35.85 41.35
CA ARG A 409 37.23 -35.21 41.81
C ARG A 409 37.29 -35.27 43.36
#